data_626c9aa91010424064c8a303e5c92b75
#
_entry.id   626c9aa91010424064c8a303e5c92b75
#
_cell.length_a   1.000
_cell.length_b   1.000
_cell.length_c   1.000
_cell.angle_alpha   90.00
_cell.angle_beta   90.00
_cell.angle_gamma   90.00
#
_symmetry.space_group_name_H-M   'P 1'
#
loop_
_entity.id
_entity.type
_entity.pdbx_description
1 polymer ?
#
loop_
_entity_poly.entity_id
_entity_poly.type
_entity_poly.pdbx_seq_one_letter_code
_entity_poly.pdbx_strand_id
1 'polypeptide(L)'
;MKIHSAEFIHSAASPWQFPVPSIPEIAFAGRSNVGKSTLINSLLNRKKLVKTSSTPGKTQLINFFKINDEFYFVDLPGYGFAKVPESVSKQWQRLIEAYLQERETLRNVVLIVDSRHKPTSQDRQLKEWLDYYQRPVLIVASKIDKLRRGQIQKQLKQIKQELFLDKTPLEHSSLEKGRREEIWNNLLP
;
A
#
# COMPACT_ATOMS: atom_id res chain seq x y z
N MET A 1 -4.51 -14.30 10.80
CA MET A 1 -4.46 -13.42 12.00
C MET A 1 -5.86 -12.99 12.40
N LYS A 2 -6.16 -12.94 13.72
CA LYS A 2 -7.46 -12.47 14.25
C LYS A 2 -7.35 -10.99 14.63
N ILE A 3 -8.21 -10.15 14.07
CA ILE A 3 -8.25 -8.71 14.35
C ILE A 3 -9.32 -8.43 15.41
N HIS A 4 -8.88 -8.03 16.60
CA HIS A 4 -9.74 -7.66 17.74
C HIS A 4 -10.06 -6.16 17.72
N SER A 5 -9.03 -5.33 17.55
CA SER A 5 -9.15 -3.88 17.45
C SER A 5 -8.47 -3.34 16.20
N ALA A 6 -9.01 -2.26 15.65
CA ALA A 6 -8.40 -1.50 14.57
C ALA A 6 -8.92 -0.07 14.65
N GLU A 7 -8.05 0.87 15.01
CA GLU A 7 -8.41 2.24 15.34
C GLU A 7 -7.57 3.24 14.53
N PHE A 8 -8.22 4.28 14.03
CA PHE A 8 -7.52 5.42 13.47
C PHE A 8 -6.90 6.22 14.61
N ILE A 9 -5.59 6.44 14.52
CA ILE A 9 -4.85 7.17 15.55
C ILE A 9 -4.59 8.60 15.11
N HIS A 10 -4.00 8.79 13.92
CA HIS A 10 -3.50 10.11 13.54
C HIS A 10 -3.31 10.23 12.02
N SER A 11 -3.37 11.46 11.52
CA SER A 11 -2.96 11.84 10.17
C SER A 11 -1.79 12.81 10.23
N ALA A 12 -0.71 12.52 9.53
CA ALA A 12 0.49 13.34 9.50
C ALA A 12 0.68 14.03 8.15
N ALA A 13 0.90 15.34 8.15
CA ALA A 13 1.25 16.16 7.00
C ALA A 13 2.77 16.43 6.92
N SER A 14 3.51 16.05 7.96
CA SER A 14 4.94 16.34 8.10
C SER A 14 5.60 15.34 9.06
N PRO A 15 6.93 15.11 8.95
CA PRO A 15 7.63 14.08 9.74
C PRO A 15 7.51 14.23 11.25
N TRP A 16 7.50 15.46 11.79
CA TRP A 16 7.37 15.67 13.24
C TRP A 16 5.99 15.30 13.81
N GLN A 17 5.01 15.04 12.94
CA GLN A 17 3.68 14.56 13.33
C GLN A 17 3.59 13.03 13.35
N PHE A 18 4.63 12.31 12.99
CA PHE A 18 4.59 10.85 13.06
C PHE A 18 4.49 10.40 14.52
N PRO A 19 3.68 9.39 14.82
CA PRO A 19 3.64 8.81 16.17
C PRO A 19 5.03 8.37 16.62
N VAL A 20 5.29 8.41 17.93
CA VAL A 20 6.55 7.88 18.48
C VAL A 20 6.75 6.43 18.00
N PRO A 21 7.92 6.09 17.46
CA PRO A 21 8.21 4.74 16.98
C PRO A 21 8.26 3.76 18.17
N SER A 22 7.22 2.96 18.34
CA SER A 22 7.08 2.06 19.51
C SER A 22 6.73 0.63 19.13
N ILE A 23 6.01 0.42 18.06
CA ILE A 23 5.56 -0.88 17.58
C ILE A 23 5.82 -1.02 16.08
N PRO A 24 5.89 -2.25 15.53
CA PRO A 24 6.09 -2.49 14.11
C PRO A 24 5.08 -1.76 13.22
N GLU A 25 5.51 -1.36 12.03
CA GLU A 25 4.67 -0.67 11.04
C GLU A 25 4.67 -1.40 9.70
N ILE A 26 3.50 -1.46 9.08
CA ILE A 26 3.29 -1.98 7.73
C ILE A 26 2.69 -0.86 6.90
N ALA A 27 3.43 -0.36 5.91
CA ALA A 27 2.99 0.72 5.05
C ALA A 27 2.27 0.18 3.81
N PHE A 28 1.27 0.91 3.35
CA PHE A 28 0.53 0.62 2.12
C PHE A 28 0.71 1.75 1.13
N ALA A 29 1.28 1.43 -0.02
CA ALA A 29 1.57 2.35 -1.11
C ALA A 29 0.87 1.89 -2.40
N GLY A 30 0.59 2.82 -3.29
CA GLY A 30 0.03 2.52 -4.59
C GLY A 30 -0.62 3.74 -5.22
N ARG A 31 -0.90 3.65 -6.52
CA ARG A 31 -1.57 4.72 -7.25
C ARG A 31 -2.95 5.02 -6.67
N SER A 32 -3.37 6.25 -6.90
CA SER A 32 -4.76 6.61 -6.62
C SER A 32 -5.73 5.65 -7.32
N ASN A 33 -6.77 5.26 -6.59
CA ASN A 33 -7.81 4.34 -7.07
C ASN A 33 -7.30 2.93 -7.45
N VAL A 34 -6.11 2.53 -7.03
CA VAL A 34 -5.57 1.18 -7.24
C VAL A 34 -6.31 0.12 -6.42
N GLY A 35 -7.01 0.51 -5.35
CA GLY A 35 -7.69 -0.39 -4.42
C GLY A 35 -7.02 -0.51 -3.05
N LYS A 36 -6.09 0.42 -2.70
CA LYS A 36 -5.35 0.44 -1.45
C LYS A 36 -6.26 0.40 -0.22
N SER A 37 -7.18 1.35 -0.08
CA SER A 37 -8.14 1.38 1.04
C SER A 37 -9.06 0.16 1.07
N THR A 38 -9.37 -0.42 -0.07
CA THR A 38 -10.15 -1.67 -0.18
C THR A 38 -9.36 -2.84 0.38
N LEU A 39 -8.08 -2.96 0.03
CA LEU A 39 -7.19 -3.98 0.57
C LEU A 39 -7.06 -3.85 2.10
N ILE A 40 -6.73 -2.65 2.60
CA ILE A 40 -6.59 -2.39 4.05
C ILE A 40 -7.87 -2.78 4.78
N ASN A 41 -9.03 -2.29 4.33
CA ASN A 41 -10.32 -2.63 4.93
C ASN A 41 -10.61 -4.14 4.88
N SER A 42 -10.24 -4.80 3.79
CA SER A 42 -10.38 -6.25 3.62
C SER A 42 -9.50 -7.02 4.61
N LEU A 43 -8.23 -6.66 4.74
CA LEU A 43 -7.31 -7.28 5.71
C LEU A 43 -7.80 -7.12 7.14
N LEU A 44 -8.30 -5.95 7.50
CA LEU A 44 -8.80 -5.66 8.85
C LEU A 44 -10.22 -6.18 9.11
N ASN A 45 -10.86 -6.78 8.10
CA ASN A 45 -12.27 -7.18 8.16
C ASN A 45 -13.21 -6.03 8.61
N ARG A 46 -12.94 -4.82 8.12
CA ARG A 46 -13.71 -3.60 8.38
C ARG A 46 -14.30 -3.07 7.07
N LYS A 47 -15.51 -2.50 7.12
CA LYS A 47 -16.17 -2.02 5.91
C LYS A 47 -15.75 -0.60 5.50
N LYS A 48 -15.38 0.28 6.45
CA LYS A 48 -15.16 1.72 6.22
C LYS A 48 -14.14 2.34 7.19
N LEU A 49 -13.18 1.61 7.72
CA LEU A 49 -12.17 2.17 8.61
C LEU A 49 -11.29 3.15 7.83
N VAL A 50 -10.74 2.69 6.71
CA VAL A 50 -10.02 3.57 5.77
C VAL A 50 -11.02 4.08 4.75
N LYS A 51 -11.18 5.40 4.70
CA LYS A 51 -12.10 6.02 3.74
C LYS A 51 -11.60 5.84 2.32
N THR A 52 -12.43 5.24 1.47
CA THR A 52 -12.19 5.21 0.04
C THR A 52 -12.55 6.59 -0.51
N SER A 53 -11.56 7.44 -0.77
CA SER A 53 -11.81 8.72 -1.42
C SER A 53 -11.91 8.51 -2.93
N SER A 54 -13.06 8.86 -3.50
CA SER A 54 -13.24 8.99 -4.96
C SER A 54 -12.81 10.37 -5.45
N THR A 55 -12.56 11.32 -4.54
CA THR A 55 -12.21 12.71 -4.90
C THR A 55 -10.69 12.85 -4.96
N PRO A 56 -10.12 13.15 -6.14
CA PRO A 56 -8.70 13.39 -6.30
C PRO A 56 -8.21 14.56 -5.43
N GLY A 57 -7.06 14.40 -4.79
CA GLY A 57 -6.38 15.48 -4.07
C GLY A 57 -6.79 15.68 -2.60
N LYS A 58 -7.71 14.90 -2.04
CA LYS A 58 -8.23 15.11 -0.67
C LYS A 58 -7.37 14.55 0.45
N THR A 59 -6.52 13.55 0.21
CA THR A 59 -5.72 12.94 1.27
C THR A 59 -4.24 13.01 0.92
N GLN A 60 -3.63 14.06 1.41
CA GLN A 60 -2.18 14.32 1.26
C GLN A 60 -1.44 13.94 2.54
N LEU A 61 -2.07 13.13 3.39
CA LEU A 61 -1.62 12.79 4.73
C LEU A 61 -1.25 11.32 4.80
N ILE A 62 -0.28 11.02 5.62
CA ILE A 62 0.01 9.65 6.04
C ILE A 62 -0.93 9.33 7.21
N ASN A 63 -1.72 8.28 7.08
CA ASN A 63 -2.70 7.90 8.11
C ASN A 63 -2.23 6.66 8.86
N PHE A 64 -2.21 6.75 10.19
CA PHE A 64 -1.81 5.68 11.09
C PHE A 64 -3.03 5.02 11.71
N PHE A 65 -3.09 3.69 11.61
CA PHE A 65 -4.13 2.86 12.20
C PHE A 65 -3.47 1.84 13.12
N LYS A 66 -3.81 1.83 14.40
CA LYS A 66 -3.29 0.87 15.38
C LYS A 66 -4.13 -0.39 15.36
N ILE A 67 -3.48 -1.53 15.26
CA ILE A 67 -4.10 -2.84 15.10
C ILE A 67 -3.71 -3.73 16.27
N ASN A 68 -4.70 -4.24 17.02
CA ASN A 68 -4.54 -5.12 18.18
C ASN A 68 -3.56 -4.61 19.25
N ASP A 69 -3.23 -3.33 19.27
CA ASP A 69 -2.12 -2.74 20.06
C ASP A 69 -0.73 -3.32 19.74
N GLU A 70 -0.59 -4.10 18.68
CA GLU A 70 0.62 -4.85 18.33
C GLU A 70 1.42 -4.20 17.20
N PHE A 71 0.75 -3.52 16.25
CA PHE A 71 1.40 -2.88 15.10
C PHE A 71 0.55 -1.76 14.49
N TYR A 72 1.15 -0.96 13.61
CA TYR A 72 0.44 0.02 12.80
C TYR A 72 0.28 -0.44 11.35
N PHE A 73 -0.92 -0.23 10.80
CA PHE A 73 -1.12 -0.06 9.37
C PHE A 73 -0.99 1.41 9.02
N VAL A 74 -0.15 1.72 8.03
CA VAL A 74 0.15 3.09 7.62
C VAL A 74 -0.27 3.29 6.18
N ASP A 75 -1.35 4.06 5.99
CA ASP A 75 -1.91 4.35 4.67
C ASP A 75 -1.19 5.56 4.07
N LEU A 76 -0.29 5.33 3.11
CA LEU A 76 0.43 6.38 2.42
C LEU A 76 -0.46 7.09 1.38
N PRO A 77 -0.23 8.37 1.10
CA PRO A 77 -0.92 9.07 0.02
C PRO A 77 -0.79 8.32 -1.31
N GLY A 78 -1.90 8.21 -2.05
CA GLY A 78 -1.84 7.63 -3.40
C GLY A 78 -1.12 8.55 -4.37
N TYR A 79 -0.22 8.03 -5.19
CA TYR A 79 0.47 8.78 -6.24
C TYR A 79 -0.28 8.72 -7.58
N GLY A 80 0.21 9.48 -8.58
CA GLY A 80 -0.30 9.42 -9.96
C GLY A 80 -1.55 10.27 -10.24
N PHE A 81 -1.80 11.31 -9.46
CA PHE A 81 -2.83 12.29 -9.79
C PHE A 81 -2.35 13.28 -10.85
N ALA A 82 -2.98 13.24 -12.02
CA ALA A 82 -2.66 14.13 -13.14
C ALA A 82 -3.07 15.60 -12.94
N LYS A 83 -3.80 15.93 -11.88
CA LYS A 83 -4.40 17.26 -11.67
C LYS A 83 -3.93 17.96 -10.38
N VAL A 84 -2.77 17.62 -9.88
CA VAL A 84 -2.21 18.25 -8.68
C VAL A 84 -1.07 19.18 -9.08
N PRO A 85 -1.01 20.41 -8.54
CA PRO A 85 0.11 21.29 -8.79
C PRO A 85 1.45 20.61 -8.44
N GLU A 86 2.49 20.89 -9.22
CA GLU A 86 3.80 20.24 -9.07
C GLU A 86 4.40 20.46 -7.67
N SER A 87 4.20 21.65 -7.10
CA SER A 87 4.65 21.97 -5.74
C SER A 87 4.06 21.05 -4.68
N VAL A 88 2.76 20.74 -4.82
CA VAL A 88 2.04 19.84 -3.91
C VAL A 88 2.52 18.40 -4.11
N SER A 89 2.73 17.98 -5.35
CA SER A 89 3.26 16.65 -5.67
C SER A 89 4.65 16.44 -5.07
N LYS A 90 5.54 17.43 -5.16
CA LYS A 90 6.88 17.39 -4.56
C LYS A 90 6.84 17.33 -3.03
N GLN A 91 5.91 18.04 -2.40
CA GLN A 91 5.74 17.97 -0.95
C GLN A 91 5.33 16.57 -0.47
N TRP A 92 4.40 15.93 -1.18
CA TRP A 92 4.01 14.55 -0.87
C TRP A 92 5.14 13.56 -1.05
N GLN A 93 5.88 13.71 -2.14
CA GLN A 93 7.02 12.87 -2.41
C GLN A 93 8.02 12.95 -1.25
N ARG A 94 8.39 14.15 -0.81
CA ARG A 94 9.28 14.35 0.34
C ARG A 94 8.75 13.74 1.63
N LEU A 95 7.45 13.86 1.90
CA LEU A 95 6.83 13.27 3.09
C LEU A 95 6.88 11.73 3.06
N ILE A 96 6.58 11.12 1.91
CA ILE A 96 6.65 9.67 1.71
C ILE A 96 8.11 9.19 1.81
N GLU A 97 9.04 9.89 1.16
CA GLU A 97 10.47 9.56 1.21
C GLU A 97 11.00 9.62 2.64
N ALA A 98 10.72 10.68 3.39
CA ALA A 98 11.11 10.80 4.80
C ALA A 98 10.56 9.64 5.63
N TYR A 99 9.28 9.31 5.47
CA TYR A 99 8.67 8.18 6.18
C TYR A 99 9.34 6.85 5.81
N LEU A 100 9.47 6.55 4.53
CA LEU A 100 10.01 5.27 4.07
C LEU A 100 11.50 5.12 4.37
N GLN A 101 12.26 6.21 4.33
CA GLN A 101 13.71 6.20 4.54
C GLN A 101 14.08 6.14 6.01
N GLU A 102 13.44 6.95 6.86
CA GLU A 102 13.88 7.20 8.23
C GLU A 102 13.15 6.33 9.26
N ARG A 103 12.00 5.72 8.89
CA ARG A 103 11.16 5.03 9.87
C ARG A 103 11.76 3.68 10.30
N GLU A 104 12.30 3.64 11.52
CA GLU A 104 12.95 2.45 12.08
C GLU A 104 11.98 1.30 12.38
N THR A 105 10.74 1.62 12.72
CA THR A 105 9.67 0.64 13.01
C THR A 105 9.03 0.05 11.76
N LEU A 106 9.35 0.56 10.55
CA LEU A 106 8.82 0.04 9.30
C LEU A 106 9.38 -1.36 9.01
N ARG A 107 8.50 -2.36 8.98
CA ARG A 107 8.84 -3.78 8.74
C ARG A 107 8.55 -4.23 7.32
N ASN A 108 7.53 -3.67 6.69
CA ASN A 108 7.16 -4.08 5.34
C ASN A 108 6.44 -2.93 4.62
N VAL A 109 6.57 -2.87 3.30
CA VAL A 109 5.81 -1.99 2.43
C VAL A 109 4.98 -2.83 1.47
N VAL A 110 3.67 -2.70 1.53
CA VAL A 110 2.75 -3.32 0.57
C VAL A 110 2.58 -2.37 -0.61
N LEU A 111 3.21 -2.67 -1.73
CA LEU A 111 3.02 -1.94 -2.98
C LEU A 111 1.89 -2.59 -3.78
N ILE A 112 0.81 -1.84 -3.95
CA ILE A 112 -0.40 -2.31 -4.63
C ILE A 112 -0.39 -1.81 -6.08
N VAL A 113 -0.49 -2.75 -7.02
CA VAL A 113 -0.57 -2.48 -8.47
C VAL A 113 -1.90 -2.96 -9.05
N ASP A 114 -2.40 -2.27 -10.05
CA ASP A 114 -3.65 -2.65 -10.73
C ASP A 114 -3.37 -3.76 -11.75
N SER A 115 -3.89 -4.96 -11.49
CA SER A 115 -3.65 -6.14 -12.34
C SER A 115 -4.14 -6.00 -13.78
N ARG A 116 -5.03 -5.05 -14.06
CA ARG A 116 -5.60 -4.83 -15.40
C ARG A 116 -4.62 -4.16 -16.37
N HIS A 117 -3.54 -3.58 -15.85
CA HIS A 117 -2.59 -2.77 -16.61
C HIS A 117 -1.15 -3.19 -16.30
N LYS A 118 -0.22 -2.77 -17.16
CA LYS A 118 1.20 -2.80 -16.84
C LYS A 118 1.49 -1.85 -15.68
N PRO A 119 2.46 -2.17 -14.80
CA PRO A 119 2.98 -1.22 -13.84
C PRO A 119 3.40 0.09 -14.51
N THR A 120 3.05 1.20 -13.89
CA THR A 120 3.40 2.52 -14.41
C THR A 120 4.86 2.87 -14.11
N SER A 121 5.37 3.94 -14.71
CA SER A 121 6.70 4.48 -14.37
C SER A 121 6.82 4.80 -12.88
N GLN A 122 5.75 5.31 -12.26
CA GLN A 122 5.73 5.62 -10.84
C GLN A 122 5.73 4.36 -9.94
N ASP A 123 5.06 3.27 -10.36
CA ASP A 123 5.12 1.99 -9.65
C ASP A 123 6.56 1.44 -9.67
N ARG A 124 7.22 1.51 -10.84
CA ARG A 124 8.62 1.11 -11.00
C ARG A 124 9.57 1.97 -10.17
N GLN A 125 9.44 3.29 -10.26
CA GLN A 125 10.26 4.23 -9.52
C GLN A 125 10.17 3.99 -8.01
N LEU A 126 8.97 3.78 -7.47
CA LEU A 126 8.81 3.47 -6.04
C LEU A 126 9.44 2.12 -5.68
N LYS A 127 9.29 1.08 -6.54
CA LYS A 127 9.93 -0.22 -6.31
C LYS A 127 11.45 -0.11 -6.31
N GLU A 128 12.04 0.56 -7.31
CA GLU A 128 13.49 0.80 -7.40
C GLU A 128 14.00 1.57 -6.17
N TRP A 129 13.26 2.56 -5.71
CA TRP A 129 13.59 3.32 -4.52
C TRP A 129 13.57 2.44 -3.25
N LEU A 130 12.54 1.60 -3.09
CA LEU A 130 12.45 0.65 -1.97
C LEU A 130 13.61 -0.35 -1.97
N ASP A 131 14.01 -0.84 -3.15
CA ASP A 131 15.17 -1.74 -3.30
C ASP A 131 16.48 -1.03 -2.93
N TYR A 132 16.66 0.20 -3.41
CA TYR A 132 17.86 1.00 -3.11
C TYR A 132 18.05 1.20 -1.59
N TYR A 133 16.97 1.50 -0.87
CA TYR A 133 16.99 1.64 0.59
C TYR A 133 16.80 0.33 1.35
N GLN A 134 16.83 -0.81 0.66
CA GLN A 134 16.69 -2.16 1.25
C GLN A 134 15.44 -2.31 2.12
N ARG A 135 14.35 -1.64 1.73
CA ARG A 135 13.06 -1.77 2.44
C ARG A 135 12.33 -3.02 1.97
N PRO A 136 11.93 -3.92 2.88
CA PRO A 136 11.15 -5.09 2.51
C PRO A 136 9.86 -4.68 1.80
N VAL A 137 9.58 -5.29 0.65
CA VAL A 137 8.40 -4.95 -0.15
C VAL A 137 7.62 -6.20 -0.54
N LEU A 138 6.31 -6.13 -0.33
CA LEU A 138 5.34 -7.13 -0.77
C LEU A 138 4.50 -6.55 -1.91
N ILE A 139 4.53 -7.18 -3.06
CA ILE A 139 3.73 -6.72 -4.21
C ILE A 139 2.38 -7.41 -4.22
N VAL A 140 1.30 -6.62 -4.26
CA VAL A 140 -0.08 -7.11 -4.33
C VAL A 140 -0.74 -6.63 -5.62
N ALA A 141 -1.14 -7.56 -6.47
CA ALA A 141 -1.90 -7.31 -7.68
C ALA A 141 -3.40 -7.22 -7.33
N SER A 142 -3.95 -6.02 -7.37
CA SER A 142 -5.35 -5.75 -7.03
C SER A 142 -6.28 -5.93 -8.22
N LYS A 143 -7.60 -5.97 -7.96
CA LYS A 143 -8.67 -6.03 -8.96
C LYS A 143 -8.62 -7.26 -9.87
N ILE A 144 -8.12 -8.37 -9.35
CA ILE A 144 -8.07 -9.66 -10.08
C ILE A 144 -9.46 -10.08 -10.57
N ASP A 145 -10.51 -9.76 -9.83
CA ASP A 145 -11.91 -10.00 -10.19
C ASP A 145 -12.36 -9.32 -11.48
N LYS A 146 -11.62 -8.35 -11.97
CA LYS A 146 -11.87 -7.65 -13.24
C LYS A 146 -11.19 -8.30 -14.45
N LEU A 147 -10.42 -9.35 -14.23
CA LEU A 147 -9.75 -10.12 -15.29
C LEU A 147 -10.49 -11.42 -15.59
N ARG A 148 -10.45 -11.87 -16.84
CA ARG A 148 -10.85 -13.23 -17.19
C ARG A 148 -9.85 -14.21 -16.61
N ARG A 149 -10.30 -15.39 -16.13
CA ARG A 149 -9.43 -16.39 -15.48
C ARG A 149 -8.16 -16.71 -16.29
N GLY A 150 -8.28 -16.87 -17.61
CA GLY A 150 -7.14 -17.15 -18.48
C GLY A 150 -6.13 -15.98 -18.63
N GLN A 151 -6.48 -14.78 -18.20
CA GLN A 151 -5.59 -13.62 -18.28
C GLN A 151 -4.80 -13.37 -16.99
N ILE A 152 -5.24 -13.91 -15.86
CA ILE A 152 -4.65 -13.64 -14.54
C ILE A 152 -3.17 -13.98 -14.54
N GLN A 153 -2.79 -15.21 -14.88
CA GLN A 153 -1.40 -15.66 -14.86
C GLN A 153 -0.51 -14.85 -15.81
N LYS A 154 -1.04 -14.47 -16.98
CA LYS A 154 -0.32 -13.62 -17.94
C LYS A 154 -0.02 -12.24 -17.33
N GLN A 155 -1.01 -11.62 -16.68
CA GLN A 155 -0.84 -10.32 -16.05
C GLN A 155 0.11 -10.36 -14.85
N LEU A 156 0.02 -11.39 -14.00
CA LEU A 156 0.94 -11.56 -12.87
C LEU A 156 2.38 -11.75 -13.36
N LYS A 157 2.59 -12.56 -14.41
CA LYS A 157 3.90 -12.72 -15.03
C LYS A 157 4.43 -11.40 -15.58
N GLN A 158 3.58 -10.61 -16.23
CA GLN A 158 3.94 -9.29 -16.74
C GLN A 158 4.33 -8.33 -15.62
N ILE A 159 3.55 -8.27 -14.52
CA ILE A 159 3.89 -7.43 -13.36
C ILE A 159 5.23 -7.87 -12.77
N LYS A 160 5.44 -9.20 -12.64
CA LYS A 160 6.70 -9.77 -12.16
C LYS A 160 7.90 -9.29 -12.99
N GLN A 161 7.79 -9.35 -14.31
CA GLN A 161 8.85 -8.92 -15.23
C GLN A 161 9.10 -7.41 -15.18
N GLU A 162 8.04 -6.59 -15.22
CA GLU A 162 8.13 -5.13 -15.24
C GLU A 162 8.66 -4.52 -13.94
N LEU A 163 8.51 -5.21 -12.82
CA LEU A 163 8.99 -4.78 -11.49
C LEU A 163 10.23 -5.58 -11.02
N PHE A 164 10.81 -6.43 -11.88
CA PHE A 164 12.00 -7.24 -11.60
C PHE A 164 11.88 -8.06 -10.30
N LEU A 165 10.74 -8.74 -10.12
CA LEU A 165 10.46 -9.48 -8.91
C LEU A 165 11.00 -10.92 -8.95
N ASP A 166 11.51 -11.43 -7.84
CA ASP A 166 11.88 -12.84 -7.69
C ASP A 166 10.65 -13.74 -7.56
N LYS A 167 9.62 -13.27 -6.85
CA LYS A 167 8.37 -13.99 -6.62
C LYS A 167 7.20 -13.40 -7.40
N THR A 168 6.21 -14.22 -7.70
CA THR A 168 4.94 -13.75 -8.30
C THR A 168 4.20 -12.84 -7.31
N PRO A 169 3.60 -11.72 -7.77
CA PRO A 169 2.78 -10.87 -6.93
C PRO A 169 1.62 -11.64 -6.28
N LEU A 170 1.28 -11.30 -5.05
CA LEU A 170 0.08 -11.84 -4.42
C LEU A 170 -1.18 -11.24 -5.05
N GLU A 171 -2.20 -12.07 -5.16
CA GLU A 171 -3.46 -11.68 -5.76
C GLU A 171 -4.43 -11.10 -4.74
N HIS A 172 -5.14 -10.02 -5.08
CA HIS A 172 -6.21 -9.48 -4.26
C HIS A 172 -7.46 -9.17 -5.08
N SER A 173 -8.60 -9.59 -4.53
CA SER A 173 -9.94 -9.27 -5.00
C SER A 173 -10.79 -8.79 -3.83
N SER A 174 -11.60 -7.76 -4.06
CA SER A 174 -12.59 -7.30 -3.07
C SER A 174 -13.74 -8.31 -2.86
N LEU A 175 -13.88 -9.27 -3.77
CA LEU A 175 -14.95 -10.28 -3.77
C LEU A 175 -14.52 -11.60 -3.11
N GLU A 176 -13.22 -11.90 -3.06
CA GLU A 176 -12.69 -13.17 -2.57
C GLU A 176 -12.02 -13.04 -1.20
N LYS A 177 -12.57 -13.71 -0.19
CA LYS A 177 -12.03 -13.64 1.18
C LYS A 177 -10.79 -14.53 1.40
N GLY A 178 -10.64 -15.63 0.68
CA GLY A 178 -9.58 -16.62 0.91
C GLY A 178 -8.16 -16.10 0.68
N ARG A 179 -7.97 -15.17 -0.24
CA ARG A 179 -6.65 -14.60 -0.57
C ARG A 179 -6.08 -13.66 0.50
N ARG A 180 -6.87 -13.26 1.51
CA ARG A 180 -6.41 -12.44 2.64
C ARG A 180 -5.40 -13.13 3.53
N GLU A 181 -5.59 -14.42 3.77
CA GLU A 181 -4.70 -15.21 4.63
C GLU A 181 -3.29 -15.29 4.04
N GLU A 182 -3.19 -15.49 2.74
CA GLU A 182 -1.91 -15.50 2.05
C GLU A 182 -1.17 -14.17 2.18
N ILE A 183 -1.90 -13.03 2.04
CA ILE A 183 -1.31 -11.71 2.24
C ILE A 183 -0.86 -11.56 3.69
N TRP A 184 -1.70 -11.92 4.68
CA TRP A 184 -1.34 -11.85 6.10
C TRP A 184 -0.07 -12.64 6.43
N ASN A 185 0.09 -13.85 5.89
CA ASN A 185 1.24 -14.73 6.12
C ASN A 185 2.57 -14.13 5.57
N ASN A 186 2.46 -13.13 4.69
CA ASN A 186 3.62 -12.43 4.10
C ASN A 186 3.82 -11.00 4.64
N LEU A 187 2.93 -10.49 5.50
CA LEU A 187 3.02 -9.13 6.04
C LEU A 187 3.95 -9.02 7.23
N LEU A 188 3.91 -10.00 8.11
CA LEU A 188 4.70 -10.06 9.33
C LEU A 188 5.75 -11.17 9.17
N PRO A 189 7.00 -10.93 9.59
CA PRO A 189 8.04 -11.94 9.55
C PRO A 189 7.75 -13.11 10.47
#